data_8723239eeb0b6390b75f9ead0a3427ea
#
_entry.id   8723239eeb0b6390b75f9ead0a3427ea
#
_cell.length_a   1.000
_cell.length_b   1.000
_cell.length_c   1.000
_cell.angle_alpha   90.00
_cell.angle_beta   90.00
_cell.angle_gamma   90.00
#
_symmetry.space_group_name_H-M   'P 1'
#
loop_
_entity.id
_entity.type
_entity.pdbx_description
1 polymer ?
#
loop_
_entity_poly.entity_id
_entity_poly.type
_entity_poly.pdbx_seq_one_letter_code
_entity_poly.pdbx_strand_id
1 'polypeptide(L)'
;MSLFLIGLGLTNALAGNTDASPKIINGEEATAEDYPMTGGMLMDAIFSFGGSGEQAIRTFVCSSTLIAPDVVLLAAHCIDPFAFTFGFGDLSDVDLRWSRMADLSDHDGTQIAAWPSDAIVAWDWVMHPSWDMEAMETGVAINNDIGLLFLDEPVLDVEPAYLLSVDEESQMVEGALVDVVGWGQQIATDFWEAPPAGSYGYKMMGTSSIDELGTHEFHVGADSEDVRKCHGDSGGPSFMAVESESIEPMRLVGVTSHAYDNSDCNETGGVDTRVSVFADWIEAEMIARCDDGTRAWCDEPGLLVAPTELPGGEDTGFIDGEDPAGGCACSSTSSNPMNGLAWLPFVFGWLGTRRRSVLRET
;
A
#
# COMPACT_ATOMS: atom_id res chain seq x y z
N MET A 1 -28.60 -25.86 -12.82
CA MET A 1 -27.20 -26.13 -13.21
C MET A 1 -27.06 -25.66 -14.64
N SER A 2 -26.78 -24.38 -14.83
CA SER A 2 -26.62 -23.76 -16.16
C SER A 2 -25.23 -23.16 -16.23
N LEU A 3 -24.44 -23.70 -17.14
CA LEU A 3 -23.13 -23.15 -17.52
C LEU A 3 -23.33 -21.76 -18.09
N PHE A 4 -22.69 -20.77 -17.50
CA PHE A 4 -22.51 -19.46 -18.14
C PHE A 4 -21.22 -19.50 -18.99
N LEU A 5 -21.42 -19.60 -20.29
CA LEU A 5 -20.43 -19.29 -21.31
C LEU A 5 -20.27 -17.76 -21.35
N ILE A 6 -19.07 -17.27 -21.10
CA ILE A 6 -18.68 -15.88 -21.34
C ILE A 6 -18.69 -15.68 -22.87
N GLY A 7 -19.74 -15.08 -23.37
CA GLY A 7 -19.85 -14.68 -24.78
C GLY A 7 -19.17 -13.33 -24.98
N LEU A 8 -18.06 -13.33 -25.70
CA LEU A 8 -17.47 -12.12 -26.30
C LEU A 8 -18.46 -11.50 -27.28
N GLY A 9 -19.21 -10.52 -26.84
CA GLY A 9 -20.04 -9.66 -27.66
C GLY A 9 -19.29 -8.39 -28.04
N LEU A 10 -18.69 -8.36 -29.24
CA LEU A 10 -18.22 -7.13 -29.88
C LEU A 10 -19.43 -6.26 -30.23
N THR A 11 -19.75 -5.30 -29.40
CA THR A 11 -20.62 -4.19 -29.78
C THR A 11 -19.80 -2.92 -29.87
N ASN A 12 -19.65 -2.40 -31.11
CA ASN A 12 -19.16 -1.03 -31.33
C ASN A 12 -20.11 -0.03 -30.66
N ALA A 13 -19.79 0.45 -29.48
CA ALA A 13 -20.42 1.60 -28.90
C ALA A 13 -19.76 2.87 -29.46
N LEU A 14 -20.56 3.71 -30.06
CA LEU A 14 -20.20 5.05 -30.53
C LEU A 14 -19.72 5.87 -29.32
N ALA A 15 -18.49 6.38 -29.41
CA ALA A 15 -17.90 7.28 -28.43
C ALA A 15 -18.78 8.53 -28.26
N GLY A 16 -19.53 8.57 -27.21
CA GLY A 16 -20.05 9.81 -26.63
C GLY A 16 -18.93 10.41 -25.79
N ASN A 17 -18.42 11.57 -26.23
CA ASN A 17 -17.45 12.35 -25.49
C ASN A 17 -18.15 12.89 -24.23
N THR A 18 -17.99 12.22 -23.10
CA THR A 18 -18.24 12.80 -21.78
C THR A 18 -16.88 12.98 -21.14
N ASP A 19 -16.49 14.24 -20.94
CA ASP A 19 -15.39 14.64 -20.06
C ASP A 19 -15.72 14.23 -18.60
N ALA A 20 -15.72 12.94 -18.32
CA ALA A 20 -15.64 12.41 -16.97
C ALA A 20 -14.19 12.01 -16.79
N SER A 21 -13.38 12.89 -16.22
CA SER A 21 -12.06 12.52 -15.73
C SER A 21 -12.24 11.42 -14.70
N PRO A 22 -11.49 10.34 -14.79
CA PRO A 22 -11.56 9.22 -13.84
C PRO A 22 -11.12 9.67 -12.44
N LYS A 23 -11.70 9.07 -11.39
CA LYS A 23 -11.48 9.50 -9.99
C LYS A 23 -11.72 8.29 -9.07
N ILE A 24 -10.96 8.09 -7.92
CA ILE A 24 -11.60 7.66 -6.66
C ILE A 24 -12.96 8.32 -6.71
N ILE A 25 -14.04 7.67 -6.41
CA ILE A 25 -15.35 8.28 -6.65
C ILE A 25 -15.33 9.70 -6.08
N ASN A 26 -15.54 10.71 -6.91
CA ASN A 26 -15.43 12.14 -6.62
C ASN A 26 -14.02 12.68 -6.24
N GLY A 27 -12.96 11.89 -6.34
CA GLY A 27 -11.58 12.32 -6.10
C GLY A 27 -10.91 13.01 -7.30
N GLU A 28 -9.58 13.04 -7.34
CA GLU A 28 -8.77 13.59 -8.43
C GLU A 28 -7.58 12.65 -8.74
N GLU A 29 -7.00 12.80 -9.92
CA GLU A 29 -5.85 12.02 -10.35
C GLU A 29 -4.62 12.42 -9.53
N ALA A 30 -3.87 11.42 -9.06
CA ALA A 30 -2.64 11.58 -8.32
C ALA A 30 -1.43 11.08 -9.12
N THR A 31 -0.29 11.71 -8.90
CA THR A 31 0.98 11.30 -9.48
C THR A 31 1.74 10.35 -8.55
N ALA A 32 2.89 9.85 -8.98
CA ALA A 32 3.74 9.03 -8.13
C ALA A 32 4.35 9.82 -6.96
N GLU A 33 4.48 11.14 -7.11
CA GLU A 33 5.01 12.04 -6.08
C GLU A 33 3.97 12.40 -5.01
N ASP A 34 2.67 12.30 -5.33
CA ASP A 34 1.60 12.53 -4.37
C ASP A 34 1.49 11.29 -3.46
N TYR A 35 1.65 11.45 -2.16
CA TYR A 35 1.68 10.33 -1.20
C TYR A 35 2.62 9.19 -1.67
N PRO A 36 3.93 9.44 -1.81
CA PRO A 36 4.87 8.51 -2.46
C PRO A 36 5.06 7.19 -1.68
N MET A 37 4.66 7.14 -0.40
CA MET A 37 4.63 5.93 0.42
C MET A 37 3.46 4.99 0.08
N THR A 38 2.53 5.37 -0.80
CA THR A 38 1.42 4.51 -1.20
C THR A 38 1.75 3.72 -2.46
N GLY A 39 1.21 2.52 -2.57
CA GLY A 39 1.43 1.66 -3.74
C GLY A 39 0.31 0.65 -3.94
N GLY A 40 0.37 -0.04 -5.06
CA GLY A 40 -0.51 -1.15 -5.38
C GLY A 40 0.16 -2.49 -5.08
N MET A 41 -0.59 -3.41 -4.50
CA MET A 41 -0.21 -4.82 -4.40
C MET A 41 -0.65 -5.55 -5.66
N LEU A 42 0.28 -6.26 -6.29
CA LEU A 42 0.05 -7.10 -7.46
C LEU A 42 0.23 -8.56 -7.09
N MET A 43 -0.59 -9.42 -7.67
CA MET A 43 -0.54 -10.85 -7.48
C MET A 43 -0.38 -11.58 -8.82
N ASP A 44 0.53 -12.56 -8.87
CA ASP A 44 0.56 -13.61 -9.89
C ASP A 44 0.27 -14.93 -9.18
N ALA A 45 -0.74 -15.65 -9.64
CA ALA A 45 -1.13 -16.89 -9.02
C ALA A 45 -1.80 -17.84 -10.04
N ILE A 46 -1.85 -19.11 -9.69
CA ILE A 46 -2.64 -20.11 -10.40
C ILE A 46 -3.91 -20.39 -9.60
N PHE A 47 -5.05 -20.09 -10.20
CA PHE A 47 -6.37 -20.43 -9.67
C PHE A 47 -6.79 -21.79 -10.20
N SER A 48 -7.31 -22.63 -9.30
CA SER A 48 -7.85 -23.95 -9.63
C SER A 48 -9.26 -24.07 -9.07
N PHE A 49 -10.25 -24.01 -9.95
CA PHE A 49 -11.65 -24.22 -9.60
C PHE A 49 -12.05 -25.64 -9.90
N GLY A 50 -12.43 -26.43 -8.92
CA GLY A 50 -12.70 -27.85 -8.98
C GLY A 50 -13.36 -28.32 -10.28
N GLY A 51 -12.60 -28.95 -11.18
CA GLY A 51 -13.04 -29.49 -12.47
C GLY A 51 -13.01 -28.55 -13.66
N SER A 52 -12.68 -27.27 -13.50
CA SER A 52 -12.59 -26.26 -14.58
C SER A 52 -11.18 -26.07 -15.14
N GLY A 53 -10.18 -26.74 -14.55
CA GLY A 53 -8.77 -26.56 -14.89
C GLY A 53 -8.09 -25.46 -14.10
N GLU A 54 -6.82 -25.23 -14.41
CA GLU A 54 -5.99 -24.17 -13.80
C GLU A 54 -5.97 -22.93 -14.70
N GLN A 55 -6.02 -21.75 -14.08
CA GLN A 55 -5.91 -20.46 -14.76
C GLN A 55 -4.84 -19.61 -14.08
N ALA A 56 -3.80 -19.23 -14.82
CA ALA A 56 -2.83 -18.26 -14.35
C ALA A 56 -3.42 -16.85 -14.50
N ILE A 57 -3.29 -16.05 -13.44
CA ILE A 57 -3.76 -14.65 -13.40
C ILE A 57 -2.62 -13.79 -12.85
N ARG A 58 -2.39 -12.64 -13.46
CA ARG A 58 -1.59 -11.56 -12.92
C ARG A 58 -2.44 -10.31 -12.88
N THR A 59 -2.62 -9.75 -11.69
CA THR A 59 -3.55 -8.64 -11.50
C THR A 59 -3.07 -7.69 -10.40
N PHE A 60 -3.44 -6.43 -10.51
CA PHE A 60 -3.52 -5.52 -9.38
C PHE A 60 -4.68 -5.99 -8.49
N VAL A 61 -4.46 -6.01 -7.18
CA VAL A 61 -5.44 -6.53 -6.23
C VAL A 61 -5.93 -5.44 -5.28
N CYS A 62 -4.99 -4.77 -4.60
CA CYS A 62 -5.28 -3.85 -3.52
C CYS A 62 -4.33 -2.66 -3.52
N SER A 63 -4.79 -1.55 -3.00
CA SER A 63 -3.94 -0.44 -2.58
C SER A 63 -3.26 -0.75 -1.24
N SER A 64 -2.22 -0.01 -0.87
CA SER A 64 -1.43 -0.30 0.34
C SER A 64 -0.50 0.85 0.70
N THR A 65 0.15 0.77 1.86
CA THR A 65 1.02 1.85 2.38
C THR A 65 2.32 1.32 2.95
N LEU A 66 3.44 1.87 2.52
CA LEU A 66 4.77 1.61 3.10
C LEU A 66 4.86 2.25 4.49
N ILE A 67 5.12 1.47 5.54
CA ILE A 67 5.22 1.89 6.94
C ILE A 67 6.63 1.74 7.53
N ALA A 68 7.49 1.04 6.84
CA ALA A 68 8.92 0.98 7.04
C ALA A 68 9.57 0.72 5.68
N PRO A 69 10.88 0.91 5.48
CA PRO A 69 11.50 0.73 4.17
C PRO A 69 11.23 -0.60 3.48
N ASP A 70 10.96 -1.65 4.23
CA ASP A 70 10.69 -2.99 3.71
C ASP A 70 9.37 -3.60 4.21
N VAL A 71 8.47 -2.79 4.80
CA VAL A 71 7.17 -3.27 5.32
C VAL A 71 6.02 -2.45 4.75
N VAL A 72 5.06 -3.14 4.17
CA VAL A 72 3.83 -2.57 3.60
C VAL A 72 2.63 -3.00 4.42
N LEU A 73 1.80 -2.06 4.81
CA LEU A 73 0.54 -2.25 5.50
C LEU A 73 -0.61 -2.29 4.50
N LEU A 74 -1.52 -3.24 4.67
CA LEU A 74 -2.72 -3.40 3.85
C LEU A 74 -3.82 -4.13 4.63
N ALA A 75 -4.97 -4.38 4.00
CA ALA A 75 -6.02 -5.20 4.58
C ALA A 75 -5.69 -6.70 4.53
N ALA A 76 -6.13 -7.46 5.52
CA ALA A 76 -5.91 -8.91 5.57
C ALA A 76 -6.58 -9.64 4.40
N HIS A 77 -7.79 -9.23 4.00
CA HIS A 77 -8.48 -9.82 2.86
C HIS A 77 -7.71 -9.71 1.54
N CYS A 78 -6.80 -8.76 1.42
CA CYS A 78 -5.93 -8.58 0.25
C CYS A 78 -4.91 -9.71 0.05
N ILE A 79 -4.61 -10.45 1.12
CA ILE A 79 -3.64 -11.54 1.14
C ILE A 79 -4.24 -12.86 1.63
N ASP A 80 -5.55 -12.90 1.86
CA ASP A 80 -6.29 -14.08 2.26
C ASP A 80 -6.67 -14.93 1.04
N PRO A 81 -6.15 -16.15 0.88
CA PRO A 81 -6.52 -17.03 -0.22
C PRO A 81 -8.03 -17.32 -0.29
N PHE A 82 -8.72 -17.31 0.86
CA PHE A 82 -10.18 -17.53 0.88
C PHE A 82 -10.93 -16.37 0.25
N ALA A 83 -10.49 -15.12 0.45
CA ALA A 83 -11.11 -13.94 -0.15
C ALA A 83 -11.08 -13.98 -1.70
N PHE A 84 -10.02 -14.54 -2.30
CA PHE A 84 -9.89 -14.68 -3.75
C PHE A 84 -10.70 -15.83 -4.35
N THR A 85 -10.90 -16.89 -3.58
CA THR A 85 -11.54 -18.11 -4.06
C THR A 85 -12.97 -18.27 -3.57
N PHE A 86 -13.38 -17.46 -2.57
CA PHE A 86 -14.66 -17.62 -1.84
C PHE A 86 -14.88 -19.06 -1.37
N GLY A 87 -13.78 -19.77 -1.10
CA GLY A 87 -13.83 -21.19 -0.72
C GLY A 87 -14.21 -22.17 -1.84
N PHE A 88 -14.34 -21.72 -3.09
CA PHE A 88 -14.70 -22.56 -4.23
C PHE A 88 -13.53 -23.10 -5.04
N GLY A 89 -12.30 -22.80 -4.64
CA GLY A 89 -11.10 -23.20 -5.35
C GLY A 89 -9.84 -23.06 -4.50
N ASP A 90 -8.71 -23.33 -5.13
CA ASP A 90 -7.40 -23.23 -4.50
C ASP A 90 -6.52 -22.23 -5.27
N LEU A 91 -5.63 -21.56 -4.53
CA LEU A 91 -4.54 -20.74 -5.06
C LEU A 91 -3.21 -21.49 -4.91
N SER A 92 -2.41 -21.45 -5.94
CA SER A 92 -1.04 -21.96 -5.92
C SER A 92 -0.08 -21.04 -6.66
N ASP A 93 1.23 -21.26 -6.43
CA ASP A 93 2.32 -20.48 -7.04
C ASP A 93 2.13 -18.95 -6.90
N VAL A 94 1.72 -18.51 -5.70
CA VAL A 94 1.46 -17.12 -5.39
C VAL A 94 2.77 -16.33 -5.33
N ASP A 95 2.88 -15.26 -6.13
CA ASP A 95 3.94 -14.25 -6.13
C ASP A 95 3.27 -12.90 -5.90
N LEU A 96 3.51 -12.28 -4.73
CA LEU A 96 3.01 -10.96 -4.39
C LEU A 96 4.11 -9.93 -4.60
N ARG A 97 3.75 -8.79 -5.17
CA ARG A 97 4.66 -7.67 -5.40
C ARG A 97 4.00 -6.34 -5.06
N TRP A 98 4.84 -5.38 -4.75
CA TRP A 98 4.45 -4.02 -4.46
C TRP A 98 5.04 -3.04 -5.47
N SER A 99 4.25 -2.06 -5.94
CA SER A 99 4.68 -1.05 -6.91
C SER A 99 4.04 0.30 -6.60
N ARG A 100 4.81 1.38 -6.80
CA ARG A 100 4.35 2.77 -6.65
C ARG A 100 3.92 3.42 -7.96
N MET A 101 3.93 2.70 -9.06
CA MET A 101 3.52 3.27 -10.35
C MET A 101 2.09 3.80 -10.27
N ALA A 102 1.90 5.03 -10.73
CA ALA A 102 0.57 5.67 -10.74
C ALA A 102 -0.40 5.00 -11.72
N ASP A 103 0.10 4.30 -12.72
CA ASP A 103 -0.69 3.55 -13.70
C ASP A 103 -0.38 2.05 -13.59
N LEU A 104 -1.31 1.29 -13.06
CA LEU A 104 -1.34 -0.18 -12.96
C LEU A 104 -2.47 -0.78 -13.80
N SER A 105 -3.09 -0.01 -14.69
CA SER A 105 -4.28 -0.41 -15.46
C SER A 105 -4.06 -1.59 -16.39
N ASP A 106 -2.83 -1.86 -16.82
CA ASP A 106 -2.47 -3.06 -17.58
C ASP A 106 -2.57 -4.37 -16.77
N HIS A 107 -2.72 -4.26 -15.43
CA HIS A 107 -2.82 -5.38 -14.50
C HIS A 107 -4.27 -5.62 -14.06
N ASP A 108 -5.18 -5.65 -15.01
CA ASP A 108 -6.63 -5.86 -14.82
C ASP A 108 -7.05 -7.35 -14.74
N GLY A 109 -6.08 -8.27 -14.77
CA GLY A 109 -6.32 -9.72 -14.73
C GLY A 109 -6.75 -10.35 -16.06
N THR A 110 -6.98 -9.55 -17.10
CA THR A 110 -7.40 -10.09 -18.42
C THR A 110 -6.23 -10.66 -19.23
N GLN A 111 -5.01 -10.27 -18.89
CA GLN A 111 -3.77 -10.71 -19.53
C GLN A 111 -2.62 -10.80 -18.52
N ILE A 112 -1.59 -11.58 -18.88
CA ILE A 112 -0.35 -11.61 -18.09
C ILE A 112 0.55 -10.46 -18.59
N ALA A 113 0.38 -9.29 -18.01
CA ALA A 113 1.24 -8.13 -18.28
C ALA A 113 2.67 -8.33 -17.72
N ALA A 114 3.65 -7.61 -18.27
CA ALA A 114 4.97 -7.54 -17.63
C ALA A 114 4.85 -6.81 -16.28
N TRP A 115 5.64 -7.24 -15.29
CA TRP A 115 5.68 -6.53 -14.01
C TRP A 115 6.07 -5.05 -14.19
N PRO A 116 5.50 -4.13 -13.39
CA PRO A 116 5.98 -2.76 -13.31
C PRO A 116 7.48 -2.72 -13.04
N SER A 117 8.17 -1.72 -13.57
CA SER A 117 9.64 -1.64 -13.48
C SER A 117 10.18 -1.43 -12.06
N ASP A 118 9.32 -0.96 -11.16
CA ASP A 118 9.59 -0.71 -9.74
C ASP A 118 8.98 -1.79 -8.82
N ALA A 119 8.42 -2.86 -9.39
CA ALA A 119 7.76 -3.90 -8.62
C ALA A 119 8.75 -4.70 -7.77
N ILE A 120 8.60 -4.63 -6.45
CA ILE A 120 9.42 -5.33 -5.46
C ILE A 120 8.68 -6.58 -4.98
N VAL A 121 9.37 -7.71 -4.89
CA VAL A 121 8.80 -8.97 -4.41
C VAL A 121 8.53 -8.90 -2.91
N ALA A 122 7.35 -9.36 -2.48
CA ALA A 122 7.10 -9.68 -1.08
C ALA A 122 7.56 -11.11 -0.80
N TRP A 123 8.56 -11.27 0.05
CA TRP A 123 9.09 -12.58 0.41
C TRP A 123 8.27 -13.28 1.51
N ASP A 124 7.50 -12.49 2.29
CA ASP A 124 6.60 -12.97 3.35
C ASP A 124 5.41 -12.02 3.52
N TRP A 125 4.32 -12.55 4.07
CA TRP A 125 3.12 -11.78 4.43
C TRP A 125 2.38 -12.42 5.57
N VAL A 126 1.66 -11.61 6.34
CA VAL A 126 0.91 -12.08 7.50
C VAL A 126 -0.39 -11.30 7.67
N MET A 127 -1.47 -12.03 7.93
CA MET A 127 -2.77 -11.46 8.35
C MET A 127 -2.82 -11.38 9.87
N HIS A 128 -3.58 -10.42 10.39
CA HIS A 128 -3.88 -10.41 11.83
C HIS A 128 -4.54 -11.73 12.26
N PRO A 129 -4.09 -12.37 13.37
CA PRO A 129 -4.55 -13.71 13.74
C PRO A 129 -6.03 -13.83 14.10
N SER A 130 -6.71 -12.69 14.33
CA SER A 130 -8.16 -12.64 14.57
C SER A 130 -8.97 -12.26 13.32
N TRP A 131 -8.35 -12.15 12.16
CA TRP A 131 -9.04 -11.98 10.89
C TRP A 131 -9.80 -13.26 10.53
N ASP A 132 -11.06 -13.10 10.10
CA ASP A 132 -11.89 -14.20 9.61
C ASP A 132 -12.89 -13.64 8.58
N MET A 133 -12.66 -13.93 7.30
CA MET A 133 -13.50 -13.48 6.20
C MET A 133 -14.95 -13.97 6.31
N GLU A 134 -15.18 -15.18 6.86
CA GLU A 134 -16.52 -15.74 7.01
C GLU A 134 -17.32 -15.10 8.17
N ALA A 135 -16.61 -14.47 9.11
CA ALA A 135 -17.21 -13.78 10.26
C ALA A 135 -17.30 -12.26 10.06
N MET A 136 -16.91 -11.74 8.90
CA MET A 136 -16.90 -10.30 8.63
C MET A 136 -18.32 -9.70 8.74
N GLU A 137 -18.44 -8.63 9.54
CA GLU A 137 -19.68 -7.87 9.76
C GLU A 137 -19.66 -6.57 8.95
N THR A 138 -20.83 -6.12 8.48
CA THR A 138 -21.03 -4.84 7.80
C THR A 138 -21.16 -3.68 8.78
N GLY A 139 -21.02 -2.44 8.31
CA GLY A 139 -20.97 -1.27 9.18
C GLY A 139 -19.67 -1.19 9.97
N VAL A 140 -19.62 -0.30 10.94
CA VAL A 140 -18.45 -0.15 11.83
C VAL A 140 -18.48 -1.25 12.90
N ALA A 141 -17.56 -2.20 12.82
CA ALA A 141 -17.55 -3.43 13.61
C ALA A 141 -16.15 -3.76 14.18
N ILE A 142 -15.86 -5.05 14.42
CA ILE A 142 -14.54 -5.55 14.85
C ILE A 142 -14.17 -6.70 13.91
N ASN A 143 -13.70 -6.36 12.71
CA ASN A 143 -13.33 -7.36 11.72
C ASN A 143 -11.85 -7.74 11.76
N ASN A 144 -10.98 -6.91 12.32
CA ASN A 144 -9.53 -7.11 12.37
C ASN A 144 -8.90 -7.29 10.97
N ASP A 145 -9.44 -6.62 9.97
CA ASP A 145 -9.00 -6.71 8.58
C ASP A 145 -7.75 -5.88 8.34
N ILE A 146 -6.61 -6.43 8.74
CA ILE A 146 -5.29 -5.79 8.65
C ILE A 146 -4.21 -6.85 8.42
N GLY A 147 -3.22 -6.53 7.59
CA GLY A 147 -2.14 -7.43 7.22
C GLY A 147 -0.86 -6.68 6.85
N LEU A 148 0.23 -7.42 6.72
CA LEU A 148 1.55 -6.90 6.37
C LEU A 148 2.14 -7.70 5.21
N LEU A 149 2.86 -7.00 4.31
CA LEU A 149 3.81 -7.59 3.38
C LEU A 149 5.23 -7.20 3.80
N PHE A 150 6.17 -8.12 3.64
CA PHE A 150 7.59 -7.89 3.86
C PHE A 150 8.32 -7.99 2.53
N LEU A 151 8.92 -6.88 2.11
CA LEU A 151 9.60 -6.76 0.83
C LEU A 151 11.01 -7.34 0.92
N ASP A 152 11.51 -7.96 -0.15
CA ASP A 152 12.85 -8.53 -0.21
C ASP A 152 13.95 -7.47 -0.45
N GLU A 153 13.56 -6.27 -0.91
CA GLU A 153 14.43 -5.11 -1.07
C GLU A 153 13.80 -3.87 -0.41
N PRO A 154 14.57 -3.10 0.40
CA PRO A 154 14.04 -1.91 1.04
C PRO A 154 13.89 -0.73 0.08
N VAL A 155 12.85 0.06 0.25
CA VAL A 155 12.58 1.33 -0.45
C VAL A 155 13.19 2.45 0.37
N LEU A 156 14.29 3.03 -0.09
CA LEU A 156 15.07 4.04 0.64
C LEU A 156 14.96 5.45 0.07
N ASP A 157 14.23 5.62 -1.02
CA ASP A 157 14.03 6.90 -1.71
C ASP A 157 12.72 7.60 -1.34
N VAL A 158 11.97 7.02 -0.40
CA VAL A 158 10.67 7.50 0.08
C VAL A 158 10.63 7.42 1.61
N GLU A 159 10.08 8.45 2.23
CA GLU A 159 9.74 8.44 3.65
C GLU A 159 8.51 7.55 3.88
N PRO A 160 8.60 6.50 4.69
CA PRO A 160 7.44 5.69 5.05
C PRO A 160 6.38 6.48 5.83
N ALA A 161 5.14 6.00 5.83
CA ALA A 161 4.07 6.61 6.59
C ALA A 161 4.24 6.39 8.10
N TYR A 162 4.00 7.44 8.88
CA TYR A 162 3.93 7.35 10.33
C TYR A 162 2.52 7.01 10.79
N LEU A 163 2.38 6.04 11.68
CA LEU A 163 1.11 5.63 12.24
C LEU A 163 0.63 6.65 13.29
N LEU A 164 -0.70 6.78 13.40
CA LEU A 164 -1.29 7.54 14.51
C LEU A 164 -0.90 6.89 15.84
N SER A 165 -0.29 7.67 16.73
CA SER A 165 0.07 7.21 18.07
C SER A 165 -1.12 7.26 19.04
N VAL A 166 -1.03 6.50 20.13
CA VAL A 166 -2.05 6.50 21.20
C VAL A 166 -2.28 7.90 21.79
N ASP A 167 -1.24 8.71 21.89
CA ASP A 167 -1.33 10.07 22.43
C ASP A 167 -2.06 11.03 21.47
N GLU A 168 -2.04 10.74 20.16
CA GLU A 168 -2.69 11.53 19.11
C GLU A 168 -4.14 11.08 18.85
N GLU A 169 -4.56 9.90 19.33
CA GLU A 169 -5.88 9.30 19.07
C GLU A 169 -7.07 10.21 19.42
N SER A 170 -6.92 11.09 20.41
CA SER A 170 -7.97 12.03 20.79
C SER A 170 -8.35 13.03 19.68
N GLN A 171 -7.53 13.15 18.63
CA GLN A 171 -7.80 14.01 17.48
C GLN A 171 -8.62 13.28 16.40
N MET A 172 -8.70 11.96 16.45
CA MET A 172 -9.52 11.16 15.57
C MET A 172 -10.97 11.19 16.08
N VAL A 173 -11.78 12.02 15.46
CA VAL A 173 -13.19 12.27 15.85
C VAL A 173 -14.09 12.29 14.63
N GLU A 174 -15.38 12.08 14.83
CA GLU A 174 -16.39 12.27 13.77
C GLU A 174 -16.32 13.70 13.23
N GLY A 175 -16.33 13.83 11.90
CA GLY A 175 -16.12 15.07 11.17
C GLY A 175 -14.65 15.44 10.94
N ALA A 176 -13.67 14.70 11.46
CA ALA A 176 -12.28 14.89 11.09
C ALA A 176 -12.05 14.55 9.62
N LEU A 177 -11.23 15.36 8.95
CA LEU A 177 -10.90 15.14 7.54
C LEU A 177 -9.79 14.13 7.39
N VAL A 178 -9.92 13.27 6.40
CA VAL A 178 -8.93 12.27 6.01
C VAL A 178 -8.66 12.37 4.50
N ASP A 179 -7.39 12.27 4.14
CA ASP A 179 -6.99 12.14 2.75
C ASP A 179 -6.90 10.65 2.40
N VAL A 180 -7.59 10.26 1.34
CA VAL A 180 -7.68 8.89 0.86
C VAL A 180 -6.92 8.76 -0.45
N VAL A 181 -6.18 7.65 -0.62
CA VAL A 181 -5.38 7.37 -1.81
C VAL A 181 -5.56 5.92 -2.22
N GLY A 182 -5.71 5.67 -3.52
CA GLY A 182 -5.84 4.31 -4.02
C GLY A 182 -5.85 4.19 -5.53
N TRP A 183 -5.94 2.97 -6.02
CA TRP A 183 -5.97 2.60 -7.45
C TRP A 183 -7.28 1.90 -7.83
N GLY A 184 -8.27 1.96 -6.97
CA GLY A 184 -9.55 1.27 -7.15
C GLY A 184 -10.42 1.85 -8.25
N GLN A 185 -11.65 1.34 -8.28
CA GLN A 185 -12.66 1.77 -9.23
C GLN A 185 -13.06 3.22 -8.99
N GLN A 186 -13.11 3.95 -10.08
CA GLN A 186 -13.51 5.36 -10.11
C GLN A 186 -15.00 5.53 -10.49
N ILE A 187 -15.61 4.44 -10.92
CA ILE A 187 -17.04 4.32 -11.22
C ILE A 187 -17.48 3.03 -10.57
N ALA A 188 -18.39 3.10 -9.62
CA ALA A 188 -18.93 1.93 -8.98
C ALA A 188 -19.67 1.05 -9.99
N THR A 189 -19.45 -0.24 -9.88
CA THR A 189 -20.16 -1.28 -10.62
C THR A 189 -20.58 -2.37 -9.64
N ASP A 190 -21.55 -3.18 -10.03
CA ASP A 190 -21.87 -4.39 -9.25
C ASP A 190 -20.60 -5.25 -9.10
N PHE A 191 -20.44 -5.90 -7.97
CA PHE A 191 -19.25 -6.71 -7.62
C PHE A 191 -18.80 -7.70 -8.73
N TRP A 192 -19.75 -8.20 -9.53
CA TRP A 192 -19.49 -9.14 -10.63
C TRP A 192 -19.33 -8.46 -11.99
N GLU A 193 -19.40 -7.16 -12.06
CA GLU A 193 -19.28 -6.38 -13.29
C GLU A 193 -17.87 -5.78 -13.41
N ALA A 194 -17.21 -6.02 -14.52
CA ALA A 194 -15.91 -5.40 -14.76
C ALA A 194 -16.07 -3.87 -14.86
N PRO A 195 -15.19 -3.09 -14.22
CA PRO A 195 -15.23 -1.64 -14.33
C PRO A 195 -15.05 -1.20 -15.78
N PRO A 196 -15.63 -0.05 -16.17
CA PRO A 196 -15.40 0.52 -17.50
C PRO A 196 -13.91 0.70 -17.77
N ALA A 197 -13.48 0.46 -19.00
CA ALA A 197 -12.09 0.65 -19.38
C ALA A 197 -11.61 2.08 -19.08
N GLY A 198 -10.46 2.21 -18.41
CA GLY A 198 -9.89 3.48 -18.00
C GLY A 198 -10.45 4.05 -16.68
N SER A 199 -11.20 3.25 -15.90
CA SER A 199 -11.74 3.66 -14.60
C SER A 199 -11.22 2.79 -13.44
N TYR A 200 -10.07 2.14 -13.60
CA TYR A 200 -9.47 1.23 -12.63
C TYR A 200 -7.96 1.14 -12.83
N GLY A 201 -7.21 1.00 -11.76
CA GLY A 201 -5.76 0.82 -11.81
C GLY A 201 -4.96 2.12 -11.94
N TYR A 202 -5.59 3.28 -11.80
CA TYR A 202 -4.92 4.58 -11.78
C TYR A 202 -4.89 5.13 -10.36
N LYS A 203 -3.74 5.73 -9.99
CA LYS A 203 -3.60 6.37 -8.69
C LYS A 203 -4.49 7.59 -8.59
N MET A 204 -5.35 7.58 -7.59
CA MET A 204 -6.31 8.63 -7.31
C MET A 204 -6.18 9.08 -5.87
N MET A 205 -6.62 10.31 -5.57
CA MET A 205 -6.65 10.85 -4.21
C MET A 205 -7.86 11.75 -4.00
N GLY A 206 -8.16 12.04 -2.75
CA GLY A 206 -9.13 13.06 -2.37
C GLY A 206 -9.30 13.14 -0.88
N THR A 207 -10.04 14.16 -0.43
CA THR A 207 -10.32 14.38 0.99
C THR A 207 -11.77 14.01 1.29
N SER A 208 -11.96 13.25 2.35
CA SER A 208 -13.27 12.84 2.88
C SER A 208 -13.36 13.11 4.38
N SER A 209 -14.45 12.69 5.03
CA SER A 209 -14.64 12.84 6.46
C SER A 209 -14.84 11.49 7.14
N ILE A 210 -14.50 11.45 8.44
CA ILE A 210 -14.90 10.36 9.32
C ILE A 210 -16.36 10.59 9.71
N ASP A 211 -17.26 9.68 9.34
CA ASP A 211 -18.70 9.84 9.57
C ASP A 211 -19.19 9.09 10.81
N GLU A 212 -18.58 7.93 11.10
CA GLU A 212 -18.82 7.15 12.29
C GLU A 212 -17.50 6.61 12.83
N LEU A 213 -17.24 6.72 14.12
CA LEU A 213 -16.02 6.25 14.76
C LEU A 213 -16.32 5.14 15.77
N GLY A 214 -15.89 3.92 15.42
CA GLY A 214 -15.95 2.75 16.30
C GLY A 214 -14.64 2.46 17.01
N THR A 215 -14.60 1.33 17.72
CA THR A 215 -13.42 0.92 18.49
C THR A 215 -12.28 0.39 17.62
N HIS A 216 -12.58 -0.33 16.53
CA HIS A 216 -11.60 -0.98 15.65
C HIS A 216 -11.69 -0.48 14.22
N GLU A 217 -12.79 0.15 13.87
CA GLU A 217 -13.07 0.62 12.52
C GLU A 217 -13.71 2.00 12.55
N PHE A 218 -13.75 2.66 11.41
CA PHE A 218 -14.46 3.91 11.19
C PHE A 218 -15.00 4.01 9.77
N HIS A 219 -16.09 4.74 9.61
CA HIS A 219 -16.76 4.99 8.36
C HIS A 219 -16.25 6.26 7.68
N VAL A 220 -16.06 6.22 6.36
CA VAL A 220 -15.57 7.33 5.54
C VAL A 220 -16.44 7.51 4.31
N GLY A 221 -16.91 8.74 4.08
CA GLY A 221 -17.57 9.14 2.85
C GLY A 221 -19.03 8.69 2.77
N ALA A 222 -19.84 9.01 3.80
CA ALA A 222 -21.25 8.62 3.88
C ALA A 222 -22.13 9.26 2.81
N ASP A 223 -21.86 10.49 2.40
CA ASP A 223 -22.69 11.22 1.46
C ASP A 223 -22.28 11.00 0.00
N SER A 224 -23.26 11.03 -0.91
CA SER A 224 -23.03 10.80 -2.34
C SER A 224 -22.10 11.81 -3.03
N GLU A 225 -21.91 12.96 -2.43
CA GLU A 225 -20.99 14.01 -2.92
C GLU A 225 -19.58 13.87 -2.33
N ASP A 226 -19.39 13.01 -1.33
CA ASP A 226 -18.10 12.77 -0.70
C ASP A 226 -17.14 12.03 -1.63
N VAL A 227 -15.86 12.19 -1.35
CA VAL A 227 -14.83 11.32 -1.91
C VAL A 227 -14.95 9.95 -1.27
N ARG A 228 -15.08 8.90 -2.10
CA ARG A 228 -15.36 7.55 -1.62
C ARG A 228 -14.43 6.51 -2.23
N LYS A 229 -14.06 5.55 -1.42
CA LYS A 229 -13.28 4.38 -1.81
C LYS A 229 -14.18 3.31 -2.41
N CYS A 230 -13.62 2.50 -3.32
CA CYS A 230 -14.35 1.44 -4.01
C CYS A 230 -13.45 0.20 -4.19
N HIS A 231 -13.93 -0.78 -4.96
CA HIS A 231 -13.18 -2.02 -5.22
C HIS A 231 -11.78 -1.73 -5.79
N GLY A 232 -10.74 -2.28 -5.14
CA GLY A 232 -9.33 -2.03 -5.44
C GLY A 232 -8.68 -0.95 -4.57
N ASP A 233 -9.49 -0.08 -3.88
CA ASP A 233 -8.96 0.81 -2.85
C ASP A 233 -8.74 0.07 -1.51
N SER A 234 -9.23 -1.16 -1.39
CA SER A 234 -8.95 -2.09 -0.28
C SER A 234 -7.47 -2.08 0.10
N GLY A 235 -7.16 -2.03 1.38
CA GLY A 235 -5.79 -1.94 1.89
C GLY A 235 -5.16 -0.55 1.78
N GLY A 236 -5.75 0.37 0.99
CA GLY A 236 -5.29 1.73 0.82
C GLY A 236 -5.50 2.60 2.06
N PRO A 237 -4.74 3.70 2.18
CA PRO A 237 -4.71 4.52 3.38
C PRO A 237 -5.90 5.48 3.51
N SER A 238 -6.17 5.84 4.77
CA SER A 238 -6.67 7.15 5.17
C SER A 238 -5.61 7.85 6.00
N PHE A 239 -5.18 9.02 5.55
CA PHE A 239 -4.24 9.90 6.26
C PHE A 239 -4.99 11.05 6.94
N MET A 240 -4.53 11.43 8.13
CA MET A 240 -5.08 12.56 8.88
C MET A 240 -3.95 13.50 9.32
N ALA A 241 -4.15 14.80 9.16
CA ALA A 241 -3.25 15.78 9.73
C ALA A 241 -3.54 15.91 11.24
N VAL A 242 -2.50 15.81 12.07
CA VAL A 242 -2.59 15.93 13.52
C VAL A 242 -1.85 17.15 14.03
N GLU A 243 -2.33 17.72 15.13
CA GLU A 243 -1.56 18.69 15.90
C GLU A 243 -0.55 17.92 16.77
N SER A 244 0.73 18.03 16.47
CA SER A 244 1.80 17.37 17.20
C SER A 244 3.07 18.24 17.24
N GLU A 245 4.05 17.86 18.07
CA GLU A 245 5.38 18.46 18.06
C GLU A 245 6.23 17.99 16.86
N SER A 246 5.73 17.00 16.12
CA SER A 246 6.39 16.47 14.93
C SER A 246 6.37 17.47 13.78
N ILE A 247 7.46 17.49 13.00
CA ILE A 247 7.55 18.27 11.75
C ILE A 247 6.73 17.63 10.62
N GLU A 248 6.42 16.32 10.74
CA GLU A 248 5.56 15.60 9.83
C GLU A 248 4.18 15.43 10.46
N PRO A 249 3.19 16.24 10.08
CA PRO A 249 1.89 16.23 10.75
C PRO A 249 0.96 15.12 10.27
N MET A 250 1.26 14.49 9.13
CA MET A 250 0.39 13.45 8.55
C MET A 250 0.57 12.12 9.27
N ARG A 251 -0.55 11.47 9.60
CA ARG A 251 -0.58 10.13 10.19
C ARG A 251 -1.45 9.21 9.37
N LEU A 252 -1.00 7.97 9.22
CA LEU A 252 -1.83 6.89 8.73
C LEU A 252 -2.78 6.48 9.85
N VAL A 253 -4.08 6.70 9.65
CA VAL A 253 -5.13 6.41 10.64
C VAL A 253 -5.99 5.22 10.28
N GLY A 254 -6.09 4.89 8.99
CA GLY A 254 -6.97 3.83 8.49
C GLY A 254 -6.41 3.05 7.33
N VAL A 255 -6.88 1.81 7.24
CA VAL A 255 -6.68 0.88 6.12
C VAL A 255 -8.06 0.49 5.59
N THR A 256 -8.33 0.75 4.32
CA THR A 256 -9.61 0.44 3.68
C THR A 256 -9.94 -1.04 3.77
N SER A 257 -11.07 -1.39 4.34
CA SER A 257 -11.52 -2.76 4.55
C SER A 257 -12.70 -3.14 3.63
N HIS A 258 -13.89 -2.60 3.85
CA HIS A 258 -15.10 -3.03 3.16
C HIS A 258 -16.07 -1.87 2.91
N ALA A 259 -17.14 -2.11 2.16
CA ALA A 259 -18.25 -1.17 2.04
C ALA A 259 -19.04 -1.09 3.34
N TYR A 260 -19.58 0.08 3.67
CA TYR A 260 -20.33 0.28 4.92
C TYR A 260 -21.55 -0.65 5.05
N ASP A 261 -22.23 -0.90 3.95
CA ASP A 261 -23.29 -1.91 3.87
C ASP A 261 -23.07 -2.84 2.67
N ASN A 262 -24.01 -3.73 2.38
CA ASN A 262 -23.93 -4.66 1.25
C ASN A 262 -24.30 -3.99 -0.10
N SER A 263 -24.42 -2.66 -0.14
CA SER A 263 -24.63 -1.91 -1.37
C SER A 263 -23.33 -1.68 -2.13
N ASP A 264 -23.43 -1.06 -3.26
CA ASP A 264 -22.25 -0.62 -3.97
C ASP A 264 -21.59 0.59 -3.26
N CYS A 265 -20.30 0.80 -3.51
CA CYS A 265 -19.51 1.88 -2.95
C CYS A 265 -20.00 3.30 -3.34
N ASN A 266 -21.01 3.43 -4.20
CA ASN A 266 -21.62 4.71 -4.56
C ASN A 266 -22.58 5.26 -3.52
N GLU A 267 -23.15 4.44 -2.66
CA GLU A 267 -24.30 4.84 -1.85
C GLU A 267 -23.89 5.22 -0.43
N THR A 268 -23.01 4.45 0.20
CA THR A 268 -22.77 4.55 1.63
C THR A 268 -21.31 4.65 2.05
N GLY A 269 -20.36 4.81 1.12
CA GLY A 269 -18.95 4.91 1.44
C GLY A 269 -18.32 3.60 1.95
N GLY A 270 -17.15 3.72 2.56
CA GLY A 270 -16.34 2.59 3.00
C GLY A 270 -15.99 2.63 4.48
N VAL A 271 -15.58 1.48 4.98
CA VAL A 271 -15.10 1.29 6.36
C VAL A 271 -13.61 1.02 6.34
N ASP A 272 -12.91 1.71 7.22
CA ASP A 272 -11.47 1.54 7.43
C ASP A 272 -11.19 0.86 8.77
N THR A 273 -10.23 -0.05 8.79
CA THR A 273 -9.61 -0.57 10.01
C THR A 273 -8.74 0.51 10.64
N ARG A 274 -8.93 0.81 11.94
CA ARG A 274 -8.14 1.79 12.71
C ARG A 274 -6.74 1.27 12.96
N VAL A 275 -5.73 1.93 12.40
CA VAL A 275 -4.34 1.47 12.46
C VAL A 275 -3.77 1.50 13.88
N SER A 276 -4.07 2.52 14.66
CA SER A 276 -3.56 2.69 16.03
C SER A 276 -3.93 1.52 16.97
N VAL A 277 -5.08 0.89 16.74
CA VAL A 277 -5.53 -0.28 17.53
C VAL A 277 -4.61 -1.49 17.34
N PHE A 278 -3.95 -1.58 16.20
CA PHE A 278 -3.10 -2.71 15.82
C PHE A 278 -1.61 -2.39 15.87
N ALA A 279 -1.22 -1.20 16.36
CA ALA A 279 0.17 -0.76 16.37
C ALA A 279 1.10 -1.75 17.10
N ASP A 280 0.69 -2.28 18.26
CA ASP A 280 1.47 -3.25 19.02
C ASP A 280 1.68 -4.57 18.26
N TRP A 281 0.65 -5.04 17.53
CA TRP A 281 0.75 -6.23 16.70
C TRP A 281 1.67 -6.00 15.50
N ILE A 282 1.50 -4.88 14.81
CA ILE A 282 2.35 -4.50 13.67
C ILE A 282 3.82 -4.46 14.10
N GLU A 283 4.11 -3.76 15.19
CA GLU A 283 5.48 -3.65 15.73
C GLU A 283 6.05 -5.01 16.11
N ALA A 284 5.25 -5.86 16.77
CA ALA A 284 5.68 -7.20 17.16
C ALA A 284 6.05 -8.07 15.95
N GLU A 285 5.25 -8.04 14.87
CA GLU A 285 5.55 -8.77 13.63
C GLU A 285 6.82 -8.26 12.94
N MET A 286 7.04 -6.95 12.94
CA MET A 286 8.24 -6.33 12.37
C MET A 286 9.50 -6.72 13.16
N ILE A 287 9.45 -6.65 14.50
CA ILE A 287 10.57 -6.98 15.39
C ILE A 287 10.89 -8.46 15.32
N ALA A 288 9.88 -9.33 15.31
CA ALA A 288 10.10 -10.79 15.28
C ALA A 288 10.94 -11.21 14.07
N ARG A 289 10.71 -10.61 12.90
CA ARG A 289 11.48 -10.91 11.68
C ARG A 289 12.88 -10.27 11.66
N CYS A 290 13.10 -9.24 12.44
CA CYS A 290 14.44 -8.74 12.70
C CYS A 290 15.22 -9.64 13.65
N ASP A 291 14.58 -10.13 14.71
CA ASP A 291 15.20 -11.00 15.71
C ASP A 291 15.60 -12.37 15.12
N ASP A 292 14.81 -12.90 14.19
CA ASP A 292 15.14 -14.16 13.50
C ASP A 292 16.03 -13.97 12.25
N GLY A 293 16.30 -12.74 11.86
CA GLY A 293 17.20 -12.38 10.77
C GLY A 293 16.63 -12.62 9.37
N THR A 294 15.31 -12.66 9.21
CA THR A 294 14.64 -12.87 7.93
C THR A 294 14.28 -11.55 7.24
N ARG A 295 14.09 -10.46 7.99
CA ARG A 295 13.75 -9.16 7.45
C ARG A 295 14.96 -8.49 6.77
N ALA A 296 14.73 -7.78 5.66
CA ALA A 296 15.78 -7.18 4.84
C ALA A 296 16.41 -5.92 5.46
N TRP A 297 15.61 -5.13 6.20
CA TRP A 297 16.03 -3.87 6.79
C TRP A 297 15.64 -3.80 8.26
N CYS A 298 16.63 -3.64 9.14
CA CYS A 298 16.42 -3.65 10.60
C CYS A 298 17.21 -2.57 11.34
N ASP A 299 17.56 -1.48 10.65
CA ASP A 299 18.18 -0.31 11.29
C ASP A 299 17.20 0.31 12.30
N GLU A 300 15.91 0.32 11.96
CA GLU A 300 14.78 0.58 12.86
C GLU A 300 13.86 -0.66 12.84
N PRO A 301 13.99 -1.59 13.79
CA PRO A 301 13.31 -2.87 13.74
C PRO A 301 11.79 -2.79 13.92
N GLY A 302 11.30 -1.78 14.65
CA GLY A 302 9.88 -1.54 14.95
C GLY A 302 9.28 -0.39 14.16
N LEU A 303 8.18 0.17 14.68
CA LEU A 303 7.49 1.30 14.08
C LEU A 303 8.36 2.55 14.09
N LEU A 304 8.31 3.30 12.99
CA LEU A 304 8.96 4.61 12.89
C LEU A 304 8.16 5.65 13.68
N VAL A 305 8.89 6.52 14.37
CA VAL A 305 8.33 7.67 15.08
C VAL A 305 8.59 8.92 14.26
N ALA A 306 7.54 9.71 14.05
CA ALA A 306 7.66 10.94 13.28
C ALA A 306 8.66 11.93 13.94
N PRO A 307 9.62 12.48 13.16
CA PRO A 307 10.69 13.29 13.71
C PRO A 307 10.18 14.62 14.27
N THR A 308 10.75 15.08 15.38
CA THR A 308 10.48 16.39 15.99
C THR A 308 11.44 17.47 15.55
N GLU A 309 12.57 17.10 14.94
CA GLU A 309 13.61 18.02 14.45
C GLU A 309 14.00 17.65 13.00
N LEU A 310 14.33 18.65 12.19
CA LEU A 310 14.82 18.42 10.84
C LEU A 310 16.16 17.66 10.88
N PRO A 311 16.35 16.60 10.10
CA PRO A 311 17.64 15.96 9.98
C PRO A 311 18.64 16.95 9.42
N GLY A 312 19.68 17.27 10.18
CA GLY A 312 20.82 18.08 9.69
C GLY A 312 20.94 19.51 10.25
N GLY A 313 20.34 19.80 11.40
CA GLY A 313 20.76 20.94 12.21
C GLY A 313 22.15 20.69 12.80
N GLU A 314 23.19 20.62 11.99
CA GLU A 314 24.53 20.85 12.53
C GLU A 314 24.48 22.23 13.18
N ASP A 315 24.63 22.23 14.50
CA ASP A 315 24.84 23.40 15.32
C ASP A 315 26.09 24.13 14.76
N THR A 316 25.86 24.99 13.77
CA THR A 316 26.88 25.96 13.39
C THR A 316 26.94 26.93 14.54
N GLY A 317 27.59 26.49 15.61
CA GLY A 317 27.98 27.35 16.71
C GLY A 317 28.67 28.57 16.09
N PHE A 318 27.91 29.66 16.02
CA PHE A 318 28.48 30.98 15.81
C PHE A 318 29.37 31.23 17.02
N ILE A 319 30.64 30.89 16.88
CA ILE A 319 31.66 31.40 17.77
C ILE A 319 31.80 32.85 17.35
N ASP A 320 31.22 33.76 18.18
CA ASP A 320 31.57 35.16 18.19
C ASP A 320 33.09 35.23 18.49
N GLY A 321 33.90 35.23 17.46
CA GLY A 321 35.33 35.40 17.50
C GLY A 321 35.66 36.72 16.85
N GLU A 322 36.10 37.65 17.67
CA GLU A 322 36.64 38.97 17.32
C GLU A 322 37.58 38.92 16.11
N ASP A 323 37.35 39.81 15.14
CA ASP A 323 38.26 40.13 14.07
C ASP A 323 39.66 40.54 14.60
N PRO A 324 40.74 40.08 13.94
CA PRO A 324 41.72 41.06 13.54
C PRO A 324 42.09 40.93 12.04
N ALA A 325 42.12 42.09 11.46
CA ALA A 325 42.48 42.41 10.11
C ALA A 325 43.70 41.65 9.52
N GLY A 326 43.61 41.29 8.24
CA GLY A 326 44.85 41.14 7.42
C GLY A 326 44.81 40.12 6.31
N GLY A 327 44.68 40.58 5.11
CA GLY A 327 45.51 40.06 4.00
C GLY A 327 44.87 39.06 3.01
N CYS A 328 44.43 39.57 1.85
CA CYS A 328 44.26 38.84 0.61
C CYS A 328 45.54 38.12 0.17
N ALA A 329 45.43 36.85 -0.24
CA ALA A 329 46.33 36.28 -1.24
C ALA A 329 45.61 35.17 -2.03
N CYS A 330 45.30 35.47 -3.28
CA CYS A 330 44.97 34.47 -4.30
C CYS A 330 46.22 33.68 -4.68
N SER A 331 46.17 32.37 -4.77
CA SER A 331 47.04 31.64 -5.70
C SER A 331 46.36 30.38 -6.20
N SER A 332 46.10 30.40 -7.48
CA SER A 332 45.81 29.26 -8.36
C SER A 332 47.05 28.43 -8.56
N THR A 333 46.96 27.09 -8.52
CA THR A 333 47.72 26.25 -9.46
C THR A 333 47.05 24.87 -9.61
N SER A 334 46.85 24.55 -10.87
CA SER A 334 46.50 23.28 -11.49
C SER A 334 47.57 22.21 -11.31
N SER A 335 47.20 20.94 -11.28
CA SER A 335 47.67 19.89 -12.21
C SER A 335 47.28 18.49 -11.79
N ASN A 336 46.61 17.81 -12.68
CA ASN A 336 46.61 16.34 -12.85
C ASN A 336 48.03 15.93 -13.37
N PRO A 337 48.48 14.65 -13.33
CA PRO A 337 47.83 13.55 -14.02
C PRO A 337 48.01 12.09 -13.47
N MET A 338 47.12 11.23 -13.95
CA MET A 338 47.26 9.85 -14.46
C MET A 338 48.21 8.80 -13.82
N ASN A 339 47.66 7.63 -13.76
CA ASN A 339 48.09 6.22 -14.04
C ASN A 339 47.75 5.30 -12.87
N GLY A 340 47.10 4.15 -12.97
CA GLY A 340 46.94 3.20 -14.06
C GLY A 340 47.12 1.80 -13.53
N LEU A 341 46.37 0.82 -14.04
CA LEU A 341 46.53 -0.65 -13.90
C LEU A 341 46.12 -1.27 -12.52
N ALA A 342 45.50 -2.41 -12.44
CA ALA A 342 45.06 -3.47 -13.36
C ALA A 342 44.29 -4.54 -12.55
N TRP A 343 43.21 -5.08 -13.13
CA TRP A 343 42.76 -6.47 -13.19
C TRP A 343 43.08 -7.47 -12.06
N LEU A 344 42.06 -8.14 -11.50
CA LEU A 344 41.77 -9.56 -11.71
C LEU A 344 40.46 -9.98 -10.95
N PRO A 345 39.64 -10.92 -11.49
CA PRO A 345 38.36 -11.31 -10.97
C PRO A 345 38.49 -12.51 -10.01
N PHE A 346 37.72 -12.53 -8.95
CA PHE A 346 37.47 -13.77 -8.20
C PHE A 346 36.00 -14.18 -8.38
N VAL A 347 35.85 -15.25 -9.15
CA VAL A 347 34.64 -16.08 -9.21
C VAL A 347 34.62 -16.95 -7.95
N PHE A 348 33.62 -16.79 -7.11
CA PHE A 348 33.20 -17.86 -6.20
C PHE A 348 31.70 -18.08 -6.36
N GLY A 349 31.40 -19.21 -6.99
CA GLY A 349 30.06 -19.75 -7.02
C GLY A 349 29.66 -20.25 -5.63
N TRP A 350 28.49 -19.86 -5.22
CA TRP A 350 27.80 -20.48 -4.09
C TRP A 350 26.46 -21.02 -4.56
N LEU A 351 26.35 -22.35 -4.56
CA LEU A 351 25.12 -23.10 -4.73
C LEU A 351 24.31 -23.00 -3.43
N GLY A 352 23.33 -22.11 -3.41
CA GLY A 352 22.34 -22.04 -2.35
C GLY A 352 21.16 -22.94 -2.67
N THR A 353 21.00 -24.01 -1.94
CA THR A 353 19.85 -24.91 -1.99
C THR A 353 18.61 -24.21 -1.47
N ARG A 354 17.61 -24.03 -2.34
CA ARG A 354 16.25 -23.63 -1.94
C ARG A 354 15.66 -24.67 -0.98
N ARG A 355 15.39 -24.28 0.25
CA ARG A 355 14.52 -25.04 1.15
C ARG A 355 13.07 -24.64 0.88
N ARG A 356 12.30 -25.58 0.38
CA ARG A 356 10.84 -25.52 0.34
C ARG A 356 10.33 -25.70 1.79
N SER A 357 9.58 -24.74 2.30
CA SER A 357 8.78 -24.91 3.51
C SER A 357 7.55 -25.74 3.16
N VAL A 358 7.49 -26.92 3.74
CA VAL A 358 6.32 -27.82 3.68
C VAL A 358 5.37 -27.36 4.78
N LEU A 359 4.16 -26.95 4.41
CA LEU A 359 3.04 -26.81 5.32
C LEU A 359 2.81 -28.14 6.05
N ARG A 360 2.79 -28.12 7.38
CA ARG A 360 2.39 -29.23 8.21
C ARG A 360 0.89 -29.13 8.49
N GLU A 361 0.16 -30.10 7.97
CA GLU A 361 -1.15 -30.49 8.49
C GLU A 361 -0.99 -31.05 9.91
N THR A 362 -1.77 -30.53 10.82
CA THR A 362 -2.38 -31.30 11.91
C THR A 362 -3.73 -30.68 12.26
#